data_7223f56c0a8a8dd01f1b3bfb8909fdb0
#
_entry.id   7223f56c0a8a8dd01f1b3bfb8909fdb0
#
_cell.length_a   1.000
_cell.length_b   1.000
_cell.length_c   1.000
_cell.angle_alpha   90.00
_cell.angle_beta   90.00
_cell.angle_gamma   90.00
#
_symmetry.space_group_name_H-M   'P 1'
#
loop_
_entity.id
_entity.type
_entity.pdbx_description
1 polymer ?
#
loop_
_entity_poly.entity_id
_entity_poly.type
_entity_poly.pdbx_seq_one_letter_code
_entity_poly.pdbx_strand_id
1 'polypeptide(L)'
;MTATPKETHEVSNSDYFGDPIYTYSLKEGIEDGFLAPYKVVRVDIDVDLQGWRPVRGQSDLNGELIDDRIYNQKDFDRTMVIDERTELVAKTITDYLKRTNPMDKTIVFCEDIPHAERMRRALINLNPEMVKRNDKYVMKITGDDEEGKGQLQNFSDKKKNGR
;
A
#
# COMPACT_ATOMS: atom_id res chain seq x y z
N MET A 1 5.05 19.09 -19.52
CA MET A 1 3.99 18.10 -19.34
C MET A 1 4.14 17.43 -17.98
N THR A 2 3.06 17.22 -17.25
CA THR A 2 3.05 16.47 -15.99
C THR A 2 1.76 15.65 -15.90
N ALA A 3 1.86 14.44 -15.34
CA ALA A 3 0.71 13.58 -15.04
C ALA A 3 0.07 13.92 -13.67
N THR A 4 0.82 14.61 -12.82
CA THR A 4 0.38 14.95 -11.46
C THR A 4 0.71 16.42 -11.19
N PRO A 5 -0.15 17.36 -11.57
CA PRO A 5 0.03 18.77 -11.24
C PRO A 5 0.14 18.92 -9.72
N LYS A 6 1.06 19.76 -9.28
CA LYS A 6 1.19 20.08 -7.87
C LYS A 6 0.19 21.18 -7.53
N GLU A 7 -0.79 20.83 -6.73
CA GLU A 7 -1.82 21.74 -6.22
C GLU A 7 -1.83 21.63 -4.70
N THR A 8 -1.13 22.55 -4.05
CA THR A 8 -1.08 22.68 -2.58
C THR A 8 -1.47 24.10 -2.20
N HIS A 9 -1.72 24.35 -0.93
CA HIS A 9 -2.05 25.70 -0.43
C HIS A 9 -0.95 26.75 -0.72
N GLU A 10 0.30 26.34 -0.86
CA GLU A 10 1.45 27.23 -1.07
C GLU A 10 1.97 27.23 -2.51
N VAL A 11 1.67 26.20 -3.28
CA VAL A 11 2.19 26.04 -4.65
C VAL A 11 1.12 25.41 -5.54
N SER A 12 0.75 26.14 -6.57
CA SER A 12 -0.14 25.67 -7.63
C SER A 12 0.56 25.77 -8.98
N ASN A 13 0.52 24.69 -9.75
CA ASN A 13 1.00 24.70 -11.13
C ASN A 13 0.13 25.60 -12.01
N SER A 14 -1.18 25.62 -11.76
CA SER A 14 -2.13 26.45 -12.51
C SER A 14 -1.88 27.94 -12.28
N ASP A 15 -1.52 28.34 -11.06
CA ASP A 15 -1.20 29.74 -10.76
C ASP A 15 0.08 30.22 -11.45
N TYR A 16 1.06 29.31 -11.61
CA TYR A 16 2.36 29.65 -12.20
C TYR A 16 2.35 29.57 -13.73
N PHE A 17 1.75 28.53 -14.30
CA PHE A 17 1.80 28.25 -15.72
C PHE A 17 0.52 28.61 -16.48
N GLY A 18 -0.56 29.00 -15.77
CA GLY A 18 -1.90 29.17 -16.33
C GLY A 18 -2.62 27.83 -16.52
N ASP A 19 -3.81 27.91 -17.10
CA ASP A 19 -4.63 26.73 -17.38
C ASP A 19 -3.95 25.77 -18.38
N PRO A 20 -4.17 24.46 -18.21
CA PRO A 20 -3.64 23.46 -19.13
C PRO A 20 -4.14 23.72 -20.57
N ILE A 21 -3.23 23.73 -21.54
CA ILE A 21 -3.58 23.83 -22.96
C ILE A 21 -4.39 22.61 -23.41
N TYR A 22 -4.11 21.45 -22.83
CA TYR A 22 -4.78 20.19 -23.10
C TYR A 22 -4.73 19.28 -21.88
N THR A 23 -5.85 18.63 -21.60
CA THR A 23 -5.98 17.62 -20.55
C THR A 23 -6.45 16.33 -21.18
N TYR A 24 -5.67 15.26 -21.04
CA TYR A 24 -6.07 13.90 -21.39
C TYR A 24 -6.37 13.12 -20.12
N SER A 25 -7.63 12.93 -19.83
CA SER A 25 -8.08 12.34 -18.57
C SER A 25 -7.89 10.83 -18.54
N LEU A 26 -7.83 10.26 -17.32
CA LEU A 26 -7.82 8.81 -17.12
C LEU A 26 -9.03 8.13 -17.80
N LYS A 27 -10.19 8.78 -17.78
CA LYS A 27 -11.40 8.28 -18.41
C LYS A 27 -11.23 8.19 -19.94
N GLU A 28 -10.76 9.24 -20.57
CA GLU A 28 -10.48 9.23 -22.02
C GLU A 28 -9.45 8.16 -22.37
N GLY A 29 -8.37 8.00 -21.59
CA GLY A 29 -7.38 6.96 -21.82
C GLY A 29 -7.92 5.54 -21.72
N ILE A 30 -8.94 5.31 -20.90
CA ILE A 30 -9.64 4.02 -20.81
C ILE A 30 -10.59 3.84 -22.00
N GLU A 31 -11.37 4.87 -22.35
CA GLU A 31 -12.30 4.85 -23.49
C GLU A 31 -11.58 4.62 -24.81
N ASP A 32 -10.41 5.23 -24.98
CA ASP A 32 -9.54 5.07 -26.16
C ASP A 32 -8.76 3.75 -26.16
N GLY A 33 -8.84 2.95 -25.09
CA GLY A 33 -8.18 1.64 -25.00
C GLY A 33 -6.69 1.68 -24.67
N PHE A 34 -6.12 2.82 -24.34
CA PHE A 34 -4.71 2.95 -23.92
C PHE A 34 -4.50 2.55 -22.48
N LEU A 35 -5.51 2.69 -21.64
CA LEU A 35 -5.46 2.35 -20.21
C LEU A 35 -6.48 1.25 -19.89
N ALA A 36 -6.10 0.36 -18.99
CA ALA A 36 -6.99 -0.68 -18.50
C ALA A 36 -8.10 -0.08 -17.61
N PRO A 37 -9.35 -0.58 -17.69
CA PRO A 37 -10.39 -0.21 -16.74
C PRO A 37 -10.01 -0.67 -15.33
N TYR A 38 -10.46 0.08 -14.34
CA TYR A 38 -10.20 -0.22 -12.94
C TYR A 38 -11.48 -0.22 -12.11
N LYS A 39 -11.42 -0.91 -10.97
CA LYS A 39 -12.48 -0.90 -9.96
C LYS A 39 -11.88 -0.50 -8.63
N VAL A 40 -12.44 0.51 -7.99
CA VAL A 40 -12.06 0.92 -6.64
C VAL A 40 -12.93 0.15 -5.63
N VAL A 41 -12.28 -0.53 -4.71
CA VAL A 41 -12.92 -1.13 -3.53
C VAL A 41 -12.33 -0.44 -2.30
N ARG A 42 -13.16 0.28 -1.56
CA ARG A 42 -12.78 0.85 -0.28
C ARG A 42 -13.08 -0.16 0.82
N VAL A 43 -12.09 -0.40 1.66
CA VAL A 43 -12.25 -1.23 2.86
C VAL A 43 -11.99 -0.33 4.06
N ASP A 44 -13.02 -0.10 4.85
CA ASP A 44 -12.91 0.65 6.09
C ASP A 44 -12.59 -0.32 7.22
N ILE A 45 -11.65 0.07 8.07
CA ILE A 45 -11.23 -0.70 9.25
C ILE A 45 -11.75 0.04 10.47
N ASP A 46 -12.36 -0.68 11.42
CA ASP A 46 -13.00 -0.07 12.59
C ASP A 46 -12.05 0.84 13.37
N VAL A 47 -10.80 0.45 13.51
CA VAL A 47 -9.74 1.27 14.15
C VAL A 47 -9.51 2.60 13.41
N ASP A 48 -9.57 2.59 12.09
CA ASP A 48 -9.39 3.79 11.26
C ASP A 48 -10.60 4.74 11.37
N LEU A 49 -11.80 4.18 11.56
CA LEU A 49 -13.05 4.95 11.67
C LEU A 49 -13.30 5.50 13.07
N GLN A 50 -13.09 4.69 14.10
CA GLN A 50 -13.40 5.04 15.48
C GLN A 50 -12.21 5.69 16.21
N GLY A 51 -11.00 5.59 15.63
CA GLY A 51 -9.75 5.91 16.28
C GLY A 51 -9.36 4.82 17.30
N TRP A 52 -8.14 4.91 17.75
CA TRP A 52 -7.60 4.04 18.77
C TRP A 52 -7.12 4.85 19.97
N ARG A 53 -7.35 4.34 21.18
CA ARG A 53 -6.88 4.95 22.41
C ARG A 53 -6.04 3.93 23.18
N PRO A 54 -4.81 4.27 23.61
CA PRO A 54 -3.98 3.37 24.37
C PRO A 54 -4.63 3.02 25.72
N VAL A 55 -4.31 1.83 26.21
CA VAL A 55 -4.59 1.50 27.59
C VAL A 55 -3.63 2.29 28.46
N ARG A 56 -4.12 2.80 29.59
CA ARG A 56 -3.31 3.61 30.54
C ARG A 56 -2.01 2.92 30.89
N GLY A 57 -0.89 3.59 30.62
CA GLY A 57 0.46 3.06 30.87
C GLY A 57 1.02 2.17 29.74
N GLN A 58 0.37 2.13 28.60
CA GLN A 58 0.89 1.42 27.43
C GLN A 58 2.09 2.16 26.85
N SER A 59 3.15 1.41 26.53
CA SER A 59 4.36 1.92 25.89
C SER A 59 4.42 1.52 24.42
N ASP A 60 5.13 2.31 23.62
CA ASP A 60 5.46 2.00 22.24
C ASP A 60 6.58 0.92 22.14
N LEU A 61 7.00 0.61 20.91
CA LEU A 61 8.07 -0.37 20.65
C LEU A 61 9.45 0.05 21.20
N ASN A 62 9.64 1.32 21.48
CA ASN A 62 10.88 1.87 22.05
C ASN A 62 10.82 1.93 23.58
N GLY A 63 9.67 1.61 24.18
CA GLY A 63 9.43 1.66 25.61
C GLY A 63 9.00 3.04 26.12
N GLU A 64 8.71 3.99 25.22
CA GLU A 64 8.17 5.31 25.57
C GLU A 64 6.66 5.21 25.81
N LEU A 65 6.18 5.93 26.83
CA LEU A 65 4.75 5.97 27.14
C LEU A 65 3.98 6.61 26.00
N ILE A 66 2.93 5.94 25.56
CA ILE A 66 2.02 6.46 24.53
C ILE A 66 1.06 7.46 25.21
N ASP A 67 0.95 8.66 24.64
CA ASP A 67 0.05 9.70 25.15
C ASP A 67 -1.41 9.23 25.19
N ASP A 68 -2.12 9.54 26.28
CA ASP A 68 -3.54 9.20 26.44
C ASP A 68 -4.43 10.14 25.62
N ARG A 69 -4.49 9.92 24.31
CA ARG A 69 -5.36 10.62 23.36
C ARG A 69 -5.96 9.63 22.36
N ILE A 70 -6.95 10.08 21.61
CA ILE A 70 -7.47 9.29 20.49
C ILE A 70 -6.55 9.49 19.29
N TYR A 71 -6.02 8.39 18.78
CA TYR A 71 -5.23 8.33 17.56
C TYR A 71 -6.16 7.97 16.39
N ASN A 72 -5.98 8.62 15.27
CA ASN A 72 -6.76 8.39 14.07
C ASN A 72 -5.86 8.01 12.88
N GLN A 73 -6.45 7.77 11.74
CA GLN A 73 -5.76 7.26 10.55
C GLN A 73 -4.47 8.01 10.18
N LYS A 74 -4.37 9.31 10.47
CA LYS A 74 -3.16 10.11 10.18
C LYS A 74 -2.01 9.85 11.14
N ASP A 75 -2.30 9.29 12.30
CA ASP A 75 -1.32 8.97 13.34
C ASP A 75 -0.75 7.55 13.17
N PHE A 76 -1.46 6.67 12.45
CA PHE A 76 -1.06 5.27 12.30
C PHE A 76 0.11 5.11 11.34
N ASP A 77 0.93 4.09 11.59
CA ASP A 77 2.13 3.71 10.85
C ASP A 77 3.25 4.76 10.83
N ARG A 78 2.95 6.01 11.11
CA ARG A 78 3.89 7.13 11.12
C ARG A 78 4.36 7.50 12.52
N THR A 79 3.40 7.71 13.43
CA THR A 79 3.68 8.10 14.82
C THR A 79 3.51 6.91 15.76
N MET A 80 2.69 5.95 15.36
CA MET A 80 2.37 4.77 16.16
C MET A 80 2.20 3.54 15.28
N VAL A 81 2.88 2.47 15.67
CA VAL A 81 2.77 1.17 15.01
C VAL A 81 1.73 0.33 15.76
N ILE A 82 0.72 -0.13 15.04
CA ILE A 82 -0.27 -1.08 15.52
C ILE A 82 -0.13 -2.34 14.68
N ASP A 83 0.48 -3.36 15.26
CA ASP A 83 0.72 -4.64 14.58
C ASP A 83 -0.59 -5.31 14.17
N GLU A 84 -1.63 -5.25 15.03
CA GLU A 84 -2.96 -5.78 14.76
C GLU A 84 -3.59 -5.15 13.51
N ARG A 85 -3.35 -3.86 13.27
CA ARG A 85 -3.81 -3.18 12.05
C ARG A 85 -3.12 -3.75 10.81
N THR A 86 -1.81 -3.94 10.87
CA THR A 86 -1.03 -4.55 9.79
C THR A 86 -1.51 -5.97 9.48
N GLU A 87 -1.76 -6.77 10.51
CA GLU A 87 -2.29 -8.13 10.37
C GLU A 87 -3.69 -8.15 9.76
N LEU A 88 -4.57 -7.25 10.18
CA LEU A 88 -5.93 -7.13 9.65
C LEU A 88 -5.92 -6.74 8.16
N VAL A 89 -5.07 -5.79 7.77
CA VAL A 89 -4.89 -5.41 6.36
C VAL A 89 -4.35 -6.59 5.54
N ALA A 90 -3.31 -7.28 6.04
CA ALA A 90 -2.75 -8.44 5.38
C ALA A 90 -3.77 -9.57 5.22
N LYS A 91 -4.61 -9.80 6.23
CA LYS A 91 -5.72 -10.77 6.18
C LYS A 91 -6.74 -10.36 5.13
N THR A 92 -7.16 -9.11 5.09
CA THR A 92 -8.12 -8.60 4.12
C THR A 92 -7.64 -8.79 2.68
N ILE A 93 -6.36 -8.47 2.42
CA ILE A 93 -5.72 -8.69 1.11
C ILE A 93 -5.71 -10.19 0.78
N THR A 94 -5.29 -11.03 1.73
CA THR A 94 -5.22 -12.49 1.55
C THR A 94 -6.60 -13.08 1.26
N ASP A 95 -7.63 -12.68 1.99
CA ASP A 95 -9.00 -13.17 1.82
C ASP A 95 -9.59 -12.70 0.47
N TYR A 96 -9.25 -11.49 0.03
CA TYR A 96 -9.62 -11.01 -1.29
C TYR A 96 -8.98 -11.85 -2.40
N LEU A 97 -7.66 -12.08 -2.32
CA LEU A 97 -6.93 -12.87 -3.32
C LEU A 97 -7.39 -14.34 -3.35
N LYS A 98 -7.68 -14.94 -2.20
CA LYS A 98 -8.24 -16.31 -2.15
C LYS A 98 -9.61 -16.43 -2.82
N ARG A 99 -10.41 -15.37 -2.81
CA ARG A 99 -11.74 -15.33 -3.47
C ARG A 99 -11.68 -15.01 -4.95
N THR A 100 -10.60 -14.38 -5.42
CA THR A 100 -10.38 -14.04 -6.82
C THR A 100 -9.37 -15.00 -7.44
N ASN A 101 -8.10 -14.67 -7.37
CA ASN A 101 -7.01 -15.53 -7.81
C ASN A 101 -5.77 -15.26 -6.95
N PRO A 102 -5.28 -16.25 -6.17
CA PRO A 102 -4.11 -16.10 -5.32
C PRO A 102 -2.82 -15.72 -6.07
N MET A 103 -2.78 -15.90 -7.38
CA MET A 103 -1.63 -15.57 -8.23
C MET A 103 -1.76 -14.22 -8.94
N ASP A 104 -2.81 -13.45 -8.66
CA ASP A 104 -2.96 -12.12 -9.23
C ASP A 104 -1.85 -11.19 -8.73
N LYS A 105 -1.23 -10.48 -9.68
CA LYS A 105 -0.18 -9.51 -9.37
C LYS A 105 -0.72 -8.40 -8.48
N THR A 106 -0.17 -8.28 -7.30
CA THR A 106 -0.62 -7.34 -6.28
C THR A 106 0.52 -6.46 -5.82
N ILE A 107 0.30 -5.16 -5.71
CA ILE A 107 1.24 -4.20 -5.13
C ILE A 107 0.60 -3.63 -3.87
N VAL A 108 1.33 -3.67 -2.76
CA VAL A 108 0.94 -3.06 -1.49
C VAL A 108 1.89 -1.90 -1.22
N PHE A 109 1.36 -0.69 -1.19
CA PHE A 109 2.12 0.50 -0.82
C PHE A 109 2.14 0.64 0.69
N CYS A 110 3.33 0.81 1.24
CA CYS A 110 3.57 0.98 2.67
C CYS A 110 4.14 2.37 2.94
N GLU A 111 3.94 2.90 4.15
CA GLU A 111 4.39 4.25 4.54
C GLU A 111 5.91 4.35 4.59
N ASP A 112 6.57 3.33 5.14
CA ASP A 112 8.02 3.28 5.32
C ASP A 112 8.59 1.84 5.14
N ILE A 113 9.91 1.72 5.22
CA ILE A 113 10.63 0.44 5.07
C ILE A 113 10.28 -0.54 6.21
N PRO A 114 10.25 -0.15 7.50
CA PRO A 114 9.77 -1.00 8.58
C PRO A 114 8.33 -1.50 8.39
N HIS A 115 7.41 -0.64 7.94
CA HIS A 115 6.03 -1.04 7.63
C HIS A 115 6.00 -2.08 6.50
N ALA A 116 6.79 -1.90 5.44
CA ALA A 116 6.89 -2.87 4.36
C ALA A 116 7.38 -4.24 4.85
N GLU A 117 8.31 -4.28 5.81
CA GLU A 117 8.79 -5.52 6.39
C GLU A 117 7.73 -6.19 7.29
N ARG A 118 6.99 -5.43 8.10
CA ARG A 118 5.89 -5.97 8.91
C ARG A 118 4.79 -6.55 8.02
N MET A 119 4.38 -5.81 7.00
CA MET A 119 3.38 -6.26 6.02
C MET A 119 3.83 -7.52 5.27
N ARG A 120 5.09 -7.58 4.85
CA ARG A 120 5.67 -8.75 4.22
C ARG A 120 5.58 -9.99 5.12
N ARG A 121 5.97 -9.87 6.38
CA ARG A 121 5.90 -10.98 7.37
C ARG A 121 4.45 -11.43 7.59
N ALA A 122 3.53 -10.51 7.77
CA ALA A 122 2.11 -10.82 7.95
C ALA A 122 1.54 -11.57 6.73
N LEU A 123 1.83 -11.14 5.51
CA LEU A 123 1.39 -11.81 4.29
C LEU A 123 2.02 -13.20 4.12
N ILE A 124 3.30 -13.39 4.45
CA ILE A 124 3.98 -14.70 4.44
C ILE A 124 3.28 -15.66 5.42
N ASN A 125 3.03 -15.21 6.65
CA ASN A 125 2.39 -16.03 7.69
C ASN A 125 0.97 -16.46 7.31
N LEU A 126 0.24 -15.63 6.57
CA LEU A 126 -1.13 -15.93 6.12
C LEU A 126 -1.19 -16.78 4.84
N ASN A 127 -0.06 -16.93 4.13
CA ASN A 127 0.02 -17.64 2.86
C ASN A 127 1.15 -18.70 2.82
N PRO A 128 1.31 -19.57 3.84
CA PRO A 128 2.46 -20.46 3.94
C PRO A 128 2.54 -21.46 2.76
N GLU A 129 1.40 -21.94 2.26
CA GLU A 129 1.37 -22.88 1.13
C GLU A 129 1.84 -22.23 -0.18
N MET A 130 1.53 -20.95 -0.38
CA MET A 130 1.96 -20.22 -1.58
C MET A 130 3.46 -19.91 -1.51
N VAL A 131 3.94 -19.52 -0.33
CA VAL A 131 5.38 -19.26 -0.10
C VAL A 131 6.21 -20.54 -0.22
N LYS A 132 5.68 -21.68 0.23
CA LYS A 132 6.34 -23.00 0.07
C LYS A 132 6.49 -23.40 -1.40
N ARG A 133 5.52 -23.03 -2.25
CA ARG A 133 5.56 -23.29 -3.70
C ARG A 133 6.45 -22.31 -4.45
N ASN A 134 6.52 -21.08 -3.98
CA ASN A 134 7.31 -20.01 -4.57
C ASN A 134 7.83 -19.09 -3.46
N ASP A 135 9.11 -19.18 -3.16
CA ASP A 135 9.78 -18.36 -2.14
C ASP A 135 9.70 -16.85 -2.43
N LYS A 136 9.46 -16.48 -3.68
CA LYS A 136 9.27 -15.10 -4.16
C LYS A 136 7.80 -14.68 -4.26
N TYR A 137 6.88 -15.44 -3.65
CA TYR A 137 5.45 -15.09 -3.67
C TYR A 137 5.16 -13.74 -3.00
N VAL A 138 5.87 -13.41 -1.92
CA VAL A 138 5.80 -12.10 -1.25
C VAL A 138 7.19 -11.48 -1.21
N MET A 139 7.41 -10.44 -2.00
CA MET A 139 8.67 -9.71 -2.06
C MET A 139 8.52 -8.31 -1.51
N LYS A 140 9.54 -7.83 -0.80
CA LYS A 140 9.70 -6.43 -0.43
C LYS A 140 10.53 -5.74 -1.51
N ILE A 141 10.11 -4.56 -1.93
CA ILE A 141 10.85 -3.73 -2.90
C ILE A 141 11.01 -2.35 -2.30
N THR A 142 12.22 -2.01 -1.89
CA THR A 142 12.56 -0.73 -1.27
C THR A 142 13.78 -0.10 -1.95
N GLY A 143 14.04 1.17 -1.67
CA GLY A 143 15.13 1.90 -2.30
C GLY A 143 16.53 1.38 -1.96
N ASP A 144 16.68 0.71 -0.84
CA ASP A 144 17.90 0.12 -0.29
C ASP A 144 18.06 -1.39 -0.60
N ASP A 145 17.05 -2.03 -1.19
CA ASP A 145 17.02 -3.46 -1.48
C ASP A 145 17.28 -3.72 -2.98
N GLU A 146 18.51 -4.09 -3.31
CA GLU A 146 18.89 -4.37 -4.69
C GLU A 146 18.28 -5.68 -5.21
N GLU A 147 18.07 -6.68 -4.36
CA GLU A 147 17.41 -7.93 -4.75
C GLU A 147 15.95 -7.66 -5.11
N GLY A 148 15.24 -6.89 -4.29
CA GLY A 148 13.85 -6.48 -4.55
C GLY A 148 13.73 -5.68 -5.84
N LYS A 149 14.63 -4.72 -6.09
CA LYS A 149 14.68 -3.96 -7.35
C LYS A 149 14.86 -4.86 -8.57
N GLY A 150 15.74 -5.87 -8.46
CA GLY A 150 15.95 -6.86 -9.53
C GLY A 150 14.70 -7.67 -9.85
N GLN A 151 13.76 -7.85 -8.91
CA GLN A 151 12.51 -8.56 -9.12
C GLN A 151 11.42 -7.69 -9.77
N LEU A 152 11.55 -6.37 -9.78
CA LEU A 152 10.57 -5.47 -10.39
C LEU A 152 10.35 -5.79 -11.88
N GLN A 153 11.43 -6.08 -12.60
CA GLN A 153 11.34 -6.47 -14.00
C GLN A 153 10.62 -7.82 -14.16
N ASN A 154 10.89 -8.80 -13.29
CA ASN A 154 10.20 -10.08 -13.29
C ASN A 154 8.70 -9.92 -12.98
N PHE A 155 8.33 -9.01 -12.08
CA PHE A 155 6.93 -8.68 -11.78
C PHE A 155 6.22 -8.10 -13.01
N SER A 156 6.90 -7.26 -13.80
CA SER A 156 6.34 -6.64 -15.01
C SER A 156 6.26 -7.61 -16.20
N ASP A 157 7.11 -8.64 -16.24
CA ASP A 157 7.18 -9.58 -17.37
C ASP A 157 5.96 -10.50 -17.41
N LYS A 158 5.23 -10.48 -18.55
CA LYS A 158 4.05 -11.33 -18.78
C LYS A 158 4.39 -12.82 -18.98
N LYS A 159 5.63 -13.15 -19.41
CA LYS A 159 6.02 -14.53 -19.79
C LYS A 159 6.52 -15.36 -18.62
N LYS A 160 7.00 -14.76 -17.54
CA LYS A 160 7.58 -15.49 -16.39
C LYS A 160 6.56 -15.90 -15.32
N ASN A 161 5.35 -15.37 -15.37
CA ASN A 161 4.29 -15.77 -14.46
C ASN A 161 3.41 -16.81 -15.16
N GLY A 162 3.88 -18.07 -15.14
CA GLY A 162 3.30 -19.17 -15.85
C GLY A 162 1.76 -19.28 -15.69
N ARG A 163 1.11 -19.39 -16.82
CA ARG A 163 -0.17 -20.07 -16.93
C ARG A 163 0.06 -21.57 -16.79
#